data_ff1d28d3ff2e6bd206bd509a038ad13b
#
_entry.id   ff1d28d3ff2e6bd206bd509a038ad13b
#
_cell.length_a   1.000
_cell.length_b   1.000
_cell.length_c   1.000
_cell.angle_alpha   90.00
_cell.angle_beta   90.00
_cell.angle_gamma   90.00
#
_symmetry.space_group_name_H-M   'P 1'
#
loop_
_entity.id
_entity.type
_entity.pdbx_description
1 polymer ?
#
loop_
_entity_poly.entity_id
_entity_poly.type
_entity_poly.pdbx_seq_one_letter_code
_entity_poly.pdbx_strand_id
1 'polypeptide(L)'
;MRILITGGGGFLGQQVARGLLAPDRDGRRTHASSDVTEMILLDQAFSTSRLQDKRIKYVTGDILDRQLINSTFDAPIDAVFHLASVVSAGAEADFDLGMRVNIDGMRAVMDACRANSAPPRVVFTSSVAAFGGSLPEVVTDSTATTPQSSYGTQKVIGELLVNDYTRKGYIDGRCLRLPTIVVRPGKPNRAASGFMSSIIREPLKGEIAMCPVSAETRMWIASPECAVNSLLHAFDLPAEQWGSNRTLNAPGISVSVAEALDALRRIAGDEKSDLVRFVTDPAIEKIVYGWPVRFATSRGDALGFKRDKSIDDIIRSHISASNAC
;
A
#
# COMPACT_ATOMS: atom_id res chain seq x y z
N MET A 1 3.94 -7.97 21.88
CA MET A 1 4.33 -8.32 20.49
C MET A 1 5.46 -7.43 20.01
N ARG A 2 6.42 -8.03 19.31
CA ARG A 2 7.52 -7.35 18.64
C ARG A 2 7.26 -7.35 17.14
N ILE A 3 7.21 -6.17 16.52
CA ILE A 3 6.76 -5.97 15.14
C ILE A 3 7.87 -5.31 14.31
N LEU A 4 8.14 -5.85 13.11
CA LEU A 4 9.01 -5.23 12.11
C LEU A 4 8.16 -4.60 11.00
N ILE A 5 8.41 -3.34 10.67
CA ILE A 5 7.83 -2.65 9.51
C ILE A 5 8.95 -2.25 8.57
N THR A 6 9.11 -2.94 7.45
CA THR A 6 10.01 -2.52 6.37
C THR A 6 9.31 -1.47 5.50
N GLY A 7 10.06 -0.48 5.01
CA GLY A 7 9.44 0.71 4.43
C GLY A 7 8.81 1.61 5.52
N GLY A 8 9.33 1.51 6.75
CA GLY A 8 8.82 2.18 7.94
C GLY A 8 8.95 3.70 7.91
N GLY A 9 9.84 4.26 7.09
CA GLY A 9 9.96 5.71 6.83
C GLY A 9 8.99 6.23 5.79
N GLY A 10 8.41 5.32 5.00
CA GLY A 10 7.43 5.64 3.97
C GLY A 10 6.06 6.03 4.54
N PHE A 11 5.24 6.60 3.66
CA PHE A 11 3.90 7.07 4.03
C PHE A 11 3.02 5.98 4.69
N LEU A 12 2.88 4.80 4.05
CA LEU A 12 2.06 3.71 4.61
C LEU A 12 2.68 3.15 5.89
N GLY A 13 4.02 3.00 5.94
CA GLY A 13 4.71 2.48 7.12
C GLY A 13 4.47 3.34 8.36
N GLN A 14 4.55 4.66 8.23
CA GLN A 14 4.25 5.60 9.31
C GLN A 14 2.77 5.53 9.75
N GLN A 15 1.83 5.38 8.82
CA GLN A 15 0.41 5.28 9.15
C GLN A 15 0.05 3.94 9.80
N VAL A 16 0.63 2.83 9.33
CA VAL A 16 0.48 1.51 9.96
C VAL A 16 1.04 1.56 11.39
N ALA A 17 2.23 2.15 11.58
CA ALA A 17 2.81 2.32 12.90
C ALA A 17 1.90 3.14 13.84
N ARG A 18 1.32 4.24 13.36
CA ARG A 18 0.33 5.02 14.13
C ARG A 18 -0.90 4.19 14.49
N GLY A 19 -1.46 3.44 13.54
CA GLY A 19 -2.63 2.60 13.77
C GLY A 19 -2.38 1.51 14.82
N LEU A 20 -1.19 0.89 14.78
CA LEU A 20 -0.78 -0.12 15.78
C LEU A 20 -0.55 0.46 17.19
N LEU A 21 -0.25 1.76 17.31
CA LEU A 21 0.01 2.44 18.57
C LEU A 21 -1.21 3.13 19.16
N ALA A 22 -2.18 3.51 18.30
CA ALA A 22 -3.36 4.25 18.72
C ALA A 22 -4.41 3.32 19.37
N PRO A 23 -5.11 3.76 20.42
CA PRO A 23 -6.38 3.16 20.77
C PRO A 23 -7.38 3.41 19.64
N ASP A 24 -8.32 2.50 19.42
CA ASP A 24 -9.41 2.76 18.50
C ASP A 24 -10.26 3.96 18.96
N ARG A 25 -11.11 4.48 18.06
CA ARG A 25 -11.96 5.65 18.34
C ARG A 25 -12.95 5.41 19.48
N ASP A 26 -13.23 4.16 19.84
CA ASP A 26 -14.12 3.76 20.93
C ASP A 26 -13.37 3.46 22.23
N GLY A 27 -12.04 3.73 22.28
CA GLY A 27 -11.17 3.40 23.41
C GLY A 27 -10.93 1.89 23.56
N ARG A 28 -11.45 1.09 22.63
CA ARG A 28 -11.16 -0.34 22.53
C ARG A 28 -9.88 -0.46 21.71
N ARG A 29 -8.86 -1.06 22.31
CA ARG A 29 -7.67 -1.42 21.55
C ARG A 29 -8.06 -2.55 20.59
N THR A 30 -7.80 -2.41 19.29
CA THR A 30 -7.85 -3.56 18.37
C THR A 30 -6.92 -4.63 18.95
N HIS A 31 -7.20 -5.91 18.75
CA HIS A 31 -6.34 -7.00 19.28
C HIS A 31 -4.86 -6.77 18.93
N ALA A 32 -4.57 -6.13 17.77
CA ALA A 32 -3.23 -5.80 17.34
C ALA A 32 -2.54 -4.72 18.19
N SER A 33 -3.26 -3.72 18.69
CA SER A 33 -2.64 -2.58 19.40
C SER A 33 -2.43 -2.82 20.90
N SER A 34 -3.13 -3.80 21.49
CA SER A 34 -3.09 -4.01 22.95
C SER A 34 -1.74 -4.51 23.47
N ASP A 35 -0.97 -5.23 22.64
CA ASP A 35 0.19 -5.99 23.10
C ASP A 35 1.52 -5.62 22.41
N VAL A 36 1.58 -4.48 21.67
CA VAL A 36 2.83 -4.04 21.05
C VAL A 36 3.81 -3.58 22.13
N THR A 37 4.90 -4.33 22.30
CA THR A 37 5.97 -4.03 23.23
C THR A 37 7.14 -3.33 22.57
N GLU A 38 7.44 -3.68 21.31
CA GLU A 38 8.47 -3.05 20.48
C GLU A 38 8.04 -3.02 19.01
N MET A 39 8.35 -1.94 18.34
CA MET A 39 8.12 -1.76 16.89
C MET A 39 9.40 -1.29 16.23
N ILE A 40 9.94 -2.09 15.33
CA ILE A 40 11.13 -1.76 14.55
C ILE A 40 10.67 -1.19 13.21
N LEU A 41 10.97 0.08 12.96
CA LEU A 41 10.77 0.73 11.67
C LEU A 41 12.08 0.71 10.90
N LEU A 42 12.15 -0.07 9.81
CA LEU A 42 13.32 -0.17 8.94
C LEU A 42 13.07 0.58 7.65
N ASP A 43 13.95 1.52 7.29
CA ASP A 43 13.95 2.25 6.01
C ASP A 43 15.33 2.83 5.70
N GLN A 44 15.59 3.19 4.44
CA GLN A 44 16.80 3.89 4.03
C GLN A 44 16.87 5.32 4.58
N ALA A 45 15.71 5.95 4.81
CA ALA A 45 15.62 7.30 5.35
C ALA A 45 14.33 7.52 6.14
N PHE A 46 14.40 8.43 7.10
CA PHE A 46 13.25 8.88 7.88
C PHE A 46 13.11 10.39 7.82
N SER A 47 11.87 10.88 7.79
CA SER A 47 11.56 12.30 7.95
C SER A 47 12.06 12.83 9.32
N THR A 48 12.30 14.12 9.42
CA THR A 48 12.58 14.80 10.70
C THR A 48 11.38 14.73 11.65
N SER A 49 10.16 14.73 11.11
CA SER A 49 8.92 14.53 11.87
C SER A 49 8.66 13.04 12.10
N ARG A 50 9.25 12.46 13.15
CA ARG A 50 9.11 11.06 13.52
C ARG A 50 8.04 10.88 14.59
N LEU A 51 7.40 9.71 14.58
CA LEU A 51 6.52 9.31 15.68
C LEU A 51 7.31 9.25 16.98
N GLN A 52 6.79 9.87 18.02
CA GLN A 52 7.41 9.88 19.36
C GLN A 52 6.68 8.88 20.25
N ASP A 53 7.19 7.65 20.30
CA ASP A 53 6.71 6.60 21.19
C ASP A 53 7.89 5.74 21.62
N LYS A 54 8.00 5.44 22.92
CA LYS A 54 9.11 4.67 23.51
C LYS A 54 9.22 3.24 22.98
N ARG A 55 8.17 2.72 22.39
CA ARG A 55 8.13 1.37 21.80
C ARG A 55 8.76 1.35 20.40
N ILE A 56 8.99 2.50 19.76
CA ILE A 56 9.54 2.57 18.40
C ILE A 56 11.06 2.58 18.41
N LYS A 57 11.64 1.65 17.66
CA LYS A 57 13.06 1.63 17.30
C LYS A 57 13.20 1.95 15.81
N TYR A 58 13.86 3.06 15.49
CA TYR A 58 14.18 3.43 14.11
C TYR A 58 15.49 2.78 13.68
N VAL A 59 15.47 2.02 12.61
CA VAL A 59 16.64 1.37 12.00
C VAL A 59 16.81 1.93 10.60
N THR A 60 17.88 2.70 10.39
CA THR A 60 18.23 3.24 9.07
C THR A 60 19.19 2.31 8.37
N GLY A 61 18.83 1.85 7.16
CA GLY A 61 19.68 1.00 6.34
C GLY A 61 19.00 0.41 5.12
N ASP A 62 19.76 -0.35 4.35
CA ASP A 62 19.26 -0.99 3.13
C ASP A 62 18.65 -2.36 3.44
N ILE A 63 17.50 -2.65 2.84
CA ILE A 63 16.83 -3.96 2.95
C ILE A 63 17.67 -5.09 2.32
N LEU A 64 18.64 -4.75 1.49
CA LEU A 64 19.60 -5.69 0.89
C LEU A 64 20.72 -6.10 1.85
N ASP A 65 20.93 -5.34 2.91
CA ASP A 65 21.90 -5.69 3.94
C ASP A 65 21.37 -6.83 4.82
N ARG A 66 21.79 -8.05 4.50
CA ARG A 66 21.37 -9.26 5.23
C ARG A 66 21.81 -9.26 6.69
N GLN A 67 22.96 -8.63 7.02
CA GLN A 67 23.42 -8.54 8.41
C GLN A 67 22.49 -7.60 9.20
N LEU A 68 22.13 -6.47 8.61
CA LEU A 68 21.16 -5.56 9.18
C LEU A 68 19.79 -6.23 9.38
N ILE A 69 19.27 -6.93 8.35
CA ILE A 69 18.00 -7.67 8.47
C ILE A 69 18.08 -8.68 9.61
N ASN A 70 19.13 -9.52 9.65
CA ASN A 70 19.29 -10.52 10.70
C ASN A 70 19.38 -9.87 12.10
N SER A 71 19.99 -8.69 12.21
CA SER A 71 20.06 -7.97 13.49
C SER A 71 18.72 -7.45 13.98
N THR A 72 17.72 -7.29 13.10
CA THR A 72 16.35 -6.96 13.54
C THR A 72 15.63 -8.17 14.16
N PHE A 73 16.14 -9.39 13.93
CA PHE A 73 15.67 -10.65 14.49
C PHE A 73 16.56 -11.16 15.64
N ASP A 74 17.26 -10.25 16.35
CA ASP A 74 18.06 -10.56 17.54
C ASP A 74 17.23 -11.14 18.69
N ALA A 75 15.93 -10.87 18.69
CA ALA A 75 14.89 -11.54 19.50
C ALA A 75 13.69 -11.86 18.58
N PRO A 76 12.81 -12.81 18.99
CA PRO A 76 11.69 -13.25 18.17
C PRO A 76 10.81 -12.09 17.70
N ILE A 77 10.48 -12.09 16.41
CA ILE A 77 9.53 -11.17 15.77
C ILE A 77 8.17 -11.87 15.65
N ASP A 78 7.12 -11.27 16.20
CA ASP A 78 5.75 -11.79 16.14
C ASP A 78 5.06 -11.44 14.84
N ALA A 79 5.39 -10.27 14.26
CA ALA A 79 4.78 -9.81 13.02
C ALA A 79 5.72 -8.97 12.15
N VAL A 80 5.51 -9.06 10.83
CA VAL A 80 6.19 -8.24 9.83
C VAL A 80 5.17 -7.57 8.91
N PHE A 81 5.22 -6.25 8.79
CA PHE A 81 4.58 -5.52 7.70
C PHE A 81 5.64 -5.23 6.64
N HIS A 82 5.59 -5.97 5.54
CA HIS A 82 6.55 -5.79 4.46
C HIS A 82 6.01 -4.78 3.43
N LEU A 83 6.40 -3.50 3.60
CA LEU A 83 5.93 -2.37 2.80
C LEU A 83 7.05 -1.75 1.95
N ALA A 84 8.31 -2.11 2.20
CA ALA A 84 9.45 -1.65 1.44
C ALA A 84 9.34 -2.08 -0.03
N SER A 85 9.45 -1.13 -0.96
CA SER A 85 9.37 -1.42 -2.38
C SER A 85 9.84 -0.23 -3.23
N VAL A 86 10.54 -0.50 -4.31
CA VAL A 86 10.65 0.41 -5.44
C VAL A 86 9.30 0.40 -6.17
N VAL A 87 8.69 1.58 -6.35
CA VAL A 87 7.33 1.71 -6.93
C VAL A 87 7.32 1.68 -8.47
N SER A 88 6.13 1.61 -9.07
CA SER A 88 5.87 1.26 -10.46
C SER A 88 6.80 1.91 -11.50
N ALA A 89 6.80 3.24 -11.65
CA ALA A 89 7.67 3.88 -12.65
C ALA A 89 9.16 3.81 -12.28
N GLY A 90 9.48 3.71 -10.99
CA GLY A 90 10.87 3.50 -10.55
C GLY A 90 11.41 2.13 -10.96
N ALA A 91 10.62 1.06 -10.76
CA ALA A 91 11.01 -0.30 -11.12
C ALA A 91 10.98 -0.53 -12.65
N GLU A 92 10.17 0.23 -13.38
CA GLU A 92 10.17 0.20 -14.85
C GLU A 92 11.38 0.94 -15.43
N ALA A 93 11.80 2.05 -14.81
CA ALA A 93 12.96 2.82 -15.24
C ALA A 93 14.29 2.14 -14.88
N ASP A 94 14.34 1.38 -13.78
CA ASP A 94 15.53 0.64 -13.31
C ASP A 94 15.11 -0.78 -12.89
N PHE A 95 15.15 -1.68 -13.86
CA PHE A 95 14.78 -3.09 -13.69
C PHE A 95 15.60 -3.78 -12.60
N ASP A 96 16.93 -3.56 -12.63
CA ASP A 96 17.85 -4.23 -11.69
C ASP A 96 17.65 -3.75 -10.26
N LEU A 97 17.43 -2.46 -10.06
CA LEU A 97 17.06 -1.91 -8.75
C LEU A 97 15.75 -2.51 -8.26
N GLY A 98 14.73 -2.58 -9.14
CA GLY A 98 13.46 -3.21 -8.85
C GLY A 98 13.62 -4.67 -8.40
N MET A 99 14.38 -5.48 -9.15
CA MET A 99 14.65 -6.89 -8.81
C MET A 99 15.36 -7.01 -7.47
N ARG A 100 16.45 -6.26 -7.26
CA ARG A 100 17.18 -6.31 -6.00
C ARG A 100 16.29 -5.96 -4.82
N VAL A 101 15.65 -4.79 -4.83
CA VAL A 101 14.88 -4.31 -3.66
C VAL A 101 13.61 -5.13 -3.45
N ASN A 102 12.81 -5.33 -4.52
CA ASN A 102 11.48 -5.93 -4.38
C ASN A 102 11.53 -7.46 -4.27
N ILE A 103 12.59 -8.12 -4.78
CA ILE A 103 12.74 -9.57 -4.72
C ILE A 103 13.82 -10.00 -3.74
N ASP A 104 15.09 -9.57 -3.93
CA ASP A 104 16.17 -10.02 -3.05
C ASP A 104 16.04 -9.47 -1.64
N GLY A 105 15.61 -8.19 -1.51
CA GLY A 105 15.27 -7.58 -0.21
C GLY A 105 14.13 -8.30 0.49
N MET A 106 13.06 -8.62 -0.24
CA MET A 106 11.97 -9.44 0.30
C MET A 106 12.46 -10.81 0.75
N ARG A 107 13.26 -11.50 -0.06
CA ARG A 107 13.81 -12.81 0.30
C ARG A 107 14.66 -12.74 1.57
N ALA A 108 15.46 -11.69 1.74
CA ALA A 108 16.23 -11.51 2.97
C ALA A 108 15.32 -11.46 4.21
N VAL A 109 14.21 -10.74 4.14
CA VAL A 109 13.21 -10.69 5.23
C VAL A 109 12.52 -12.03 5.42
N MET A 110 12.12 -12.73 4.34
CA MET A 110 11.48 -14.05 4.43
C MET A 110 12.42 -15.11 5.00
N ASP A 111 13.71 -15.09 4.64
CA ASP A 111 14.73 -16.00 5.18
C ASP A 111 14.92 -15.76 6.68
N ALA A 112 14.92 -14.51 7.14
CA ALA A 112 14.97 -14.16 8.56
C ALA A 112 13.69 -14.63 9.31
N CYS A 113 12.51 -14.44 8.70
CA CYS A 113 11.25 -14.97 9.24
C CYS A 113 11.29 -16.50 9.39
N ARG A 114 11.84 -17.20 8.41
CA ARG A 114 11.99 -18.68 8.46
C ARG A 114 12.94 -19.14 9.58
N ALA A 115 13.96 -18.34 9.88
CA ALA A 115 14.92 -18.63 10.97
C ALA A 115 14.38 -18.24 12.36
N ASN A 116 13.24 -17.54 12.41
CA ASN A 116 12.60 -17.12 13.68
C ASN A 116 12.13 -18.34 14.49
N SER A 117 12.06 -18.21 15.82
CA SER A 117 11.70 -19.32 16.71
C SER A 117 10.25 -19.80 16.55
N ALA A 118 9.37 -18.95 16.08
CA ALA A 118 7.97 -19.26 15.73
C ALA A 118 7.59 -18.55 14.42
N PRO A 119 6.66 -19.11 13.61
CA PRO A 119 6.22 -18.48 12.38
C PRO A 119 5.61 -17.10 12.62
N PRO A 120 6.24 -16.00 12.20
CA PRO A 120 5.67 -14.67 12.37
C PRO A 120 4.50 -14.46 11.42
N ARG A 121 3.58 -13.57 11.80
CA ARG A 121 2.53 -13.08 10.92
C ARG A 121 3.11 -12.07 9.93
N VAL A 122 2.95 -12.30 8.63
CA VAL A 122 3.52 -11.44 7.59
C VAL A 122 2.42 -10.81 6.75
N VAL A 123 2.29 -9.48 6.78
CA VAL A 123 1.40 -8.73 5.91
C VAL A 123 2.23 -8.09 4.79
N PHE A 124 1.96 -8.51 3.55
CA PHE A 124 2.64 -8.05 2.35
C PHE A 124 1.74 -7.16 1.50
N THR A 125 2.24 -6.00 1.11
CA THR A 125 1.55 -5.13 0.15
C THR A 125 1.86 -5.54 -1.28
N SER A 126 0.89 -6.18 -1.93
CA SER A 126 0.82 -6.32 -3.37
C SER A 126 0.04 -5.14 -3.98
N SER A 127 -0.31 -5.20 -5.24
CA SER A 127 -0.89 -4.09 -6.00
C SER A 127 -1.84 -4.58 -7.07
N VAL A 128 -2.80 -3.73 -7.48
CA VAL A 128 -3.59 -3.93 -8.70
C VAL A 128 -2.71 -4.06 -9.96
N ALA A 129 -1.47 -3.59 -9.92
CA ALA A 129 -0.47 -3.78 -10.99
C ALA A 129 -0.07 -5.25 -11.21
N ALA A 130 -0.46 -6.18 -10.33
CA ALA A 130 -0.37 -7.63 -10.54
C ALA A 130 -1.20 -8.11 -11.74
N PHE A 131 -2.16 -7.32 -12.18
CA PHE A 131 -3.01 -7.58 -13.33
C PHE A 131 -2.61 -6.72 -14.52
N GLY A 132 -2.89 -7.21 -15.72
CA GLY A 132 -2.66 -6.48 -16.98
C GLY A 132 -2.91 -7.37 -18.19
N GLY A 133 -2.70 -6.83 -19.40
CA GLY A 133 -2.98 -7.52 -20.65
C GLY A 133 -4.48 -7.69 -20.91
N SER A 134 -4.89 -8.83 -21.45
CA SER A 134 -6.30 -9.14 -21.69
C SER A 134 -6.99 -9.53 -20.40
N LEU A 135 -7.77 -8.63 -19.84
CA LEU A 135 -8.49 -8.82 -18.57
C LEU A 135 -10.00 -8.94 -18.79
N PRO A 136 -10.72 -9.67 -17.94
CA PRO A 136 -12.18 -9.60 -17.89
C PRO A 136 -12.63 -8.20 -17.47
N GLU A 137 -13.86 -7.82 -17.82
CA GLU A 137 -14.44 -6.51 -17.43
C GLU A 137 -14.41 -6.32 -15.90
N VAL A 138 -14.61 -7.38 -15.14
CA VAL A 138 -14.55 -7.39 -13.67
C VAL A 138 -13.52 -8.41 -13.21
N VAL A 139 -12.48 -7.94 -12.54
CA VAL A 139 -11.43 -8.77 -11.96
C VAL A 139 -11.89 -9.33 -10.62
N THR A 140 -11.59 -10.60 -10.37
CA THR A 140 -11.89 -11.32 -9.12
C THR A 140 -10.61 -11.80 -8.45
N ASP A 141 -10.69 -12.37 -7.24
CA ASP A 141 -9.53 -12.98 -6.56
C ASP A 141 -9.00 -14.22 -7.29
N SER A 142 -9.81 -14.84 -8.17
CA SER A 142 -9.43 -16.00 -8.99
C SER A 142 -8.96 -15.62 -10.41
N THR A 143 -9.02 -14.34 -10.79
CA THR A 143 -8.48 -13.90 -12.08
C THR A 143 -6.96 -14.11 -12.11
N ALA A 144 -6.47 -14.71 -13.18
CA ALA A 144 -5.03 -14.93 -13.36
C ALA A 144 -4.26 -13.60 -13.38
N THR A 145 -3.14 -13.57 -12.68
CA THR A 145 -2.25 -12.41 -12.71
C THR A 145 -1.36 -12.46 -13.94
N THR A 146 -1.48 -11.46 -14.78
CA THR A 146 -0.72 -11.29 -16.04
C THR A 146 -0.10 -9.89 -16.09
N PRO A 147 0.82 -9.56 -15.18
CA PRO A 147 1.37 -8.21 -15.07
C PRO A 147 2.06 -7.76 -16.35
N GLN A 148 1.90 -6.48 -16.70
CA GLN A 148 2.51 -5.87 -17.89
C GLN A 148 3.56 -4.81 -17.51
N SER A 149 4.10 -4.88 -16.29
CA SER A 149 5.18 -4.03 -15.80
C SER A 149 6.12 -4.81 -14.88
N SER A 150 7.38 -4.38 -14.80
CA SER A 150 8.39 -4.96 -13.90
C SER A 150 7.91 -4.97 -12.45
N TYR A 151 7.33 -3.85 -12.00
CA TYR A 151 6.75 -3.74 -10.65
C TYR A 151 5.63 -4.77 -10.40
N GLY A 152 4.70 -4.89 -11.34
CA GLY A 152 3.60 -5.85 -11.23
C GLY A 152 4.12 -7.29 -11.15
N THR A 153 5.09 -7.65 -12.00
CA THR A 153 5.76 -8.95 -11.98
C THR A 153 6.42 -9.22 -10.62
N GLN A 154 7.16 -8.25 -10.09
CA GLN A 154 7.82 -8.36 -8.79
C GLN A 154 6.80 -8.56 -7.66
N LYS A 155 5.65 -7.87 -7.71
CA LYS A 155 4.57 -8.06 -6.73
C LYS A 155 3.96 -9.46 -6.80
N VAL A 156 3.73 -10.00 -8.00
CA VAL A 156 3.23 -11.39 -8.20
C VAL A 156 4.24 -12.42 -7.68
N ILE A 157 5.54 -12.25 -7.96
CA ILE A 157 6.59 -13.11 -7.39
C ILE A 157 6.53 -13.07 -5.85
N GLY A 158 6.37 -11.88 -5.27
CA GLY A 158 6.21 -11.71 -3.82
C GLY A 158 4.97 -12.44 -3.27
N GLU A 159 3.82 -12.37 -3.95
CA GLU A 159 2.61 -13.12 -3.57
C GLU A 159 2.87 -14.63 -3.54
N LEU A 160 3.54 -15.16 -4.57
CA LEU A 160 3.87 -16.59 -4.67
C LEU A 160 4.82 -17.01 -3.54
N LEU A 161 5.83 -16.19 -3.23
CA LEU A 161 6.75 -16.46 -2.10
C LEU A 161 5.99 -16.49 -0.77
N VAL A 162 5.15 -15.50 -0.48
CA VAL A 162 4.36 -15.48 0.77
C VAL A 162 3.44 -16.70 0.86
N ASN A 163 2.78 -17.07 -0.25
CA ASN A 163 1.93 -18.26 -0.27
C ASN A 163 2.74 -19.54 -0.01
N ASP A 164 3.90 -19.72 -0.63
CA ASP A 164 4.73 -20.92 -0.44
C ASP A 164 5.35 -21.00 0.95
N TYR A 165 5.89 -19.91 1.48
CA TYR A 165 6.41 -19.86 2.84
C TYR A 165 5.31 -20.15 3.88
N THR A 166 4.07 -19.70 3.62
CA THR A 166 2.92 -20.03 4.47
C THR A 166 2.56 -21.50 4.39
N ARG A 167 2.47 -22.05 3.17
CA ARG A 167 2.21 -23.49 2.95
C ARG A 167 3.25 -24.38 3.63
N LYS A 168 4.51 -23.92 3.70
CA LYS A 168 5.62 -24.60 4.40
C LYS A 168 5.60 -24.42 5.92
N GLY A 169 4.71 -23.57 6.45
CA GLY A 169 4.65 -23.26 7.89
C GLY A 169 5.76 -22.37 8.40
N TYR A 170 6.47 -21.65 7.53
CA TYR A 170 7.54 -20.73 7.93
C TYR A 170 7.01 -19.37 8.40
N ILE A 171 5.84 -18.96 7.90
CA ILE A 171 5.15 -17.73 8.24
C ILE A 171 3.63 -17.95 8.25
N ASP A 172 2.88 -17.01 8.84
CA ASP A 172 1.44 -16.84 8.63
C ASP A 172 1.24 -15.62 7.71
N GLY A 173 1.27 -15.86 6.39
CA GLY A 173 1.33 -14.82 5.37
C GLY A 173 -0.04 -14.33 4.93
N ARG A 174 -0.10 -13.04 4.56
CA ARG A 174 -1.27 -12.32 4.02
C ARG A 174 -0.83 -11.31 2.99
N CYS A 175 -1.36 -11.40 1.78
CA CYS A 175 -1.07 -10.49 0.68
C CYS A 175 -2.31 -9.67 0.35
N LEU A 176 -2.18 -8.34 0.32
CA LEU A 176 -3.23 -7.45 -0.15
C LEU A 176 -2.80 -6.78 -1.45
N ARG A 177 -3.54 -7.00 -2.53
CA ARG A 177 -3.44 -6.23 -3.77
C ARG A 177 -4.15 -4.90 -3.55
N LEU A 178 -3.40 -3.89 -3.14
CA LEU A 178 -3.94 -2.58 -2.81
C LEU A 178 -4.40 -1.84 -4.07
N PRO A 179 -5.54 -1.12 -3.99
CA PRO A 179 -5.92 -0.11 -4.97
C PRO A 179 -4.87 1.00 -5.09
N THR A 180 -5.02 1.87 -6.07
CA THR A 180 -4.29 3.13 -6.10
C THR A 180 -4.66 4.00 -4.91
N ILE A 181 -3.68 4.35 -4.08
CA ILE A 181 -3.92 5.16 -2.88
C ILE A 181 -4.06 6.63 -3.25
N VAL A 182 -5.19 7.23 -2.90
CA VAL A 182 -5.60 8.62 -3.19
C VAL A 182 -6.29 9.22 -1.94
N VAL A 183 -5.91 10.34 -1.40
CA VAL A 183 -4.88 11.30 -1.78
C VAL A 183 -3.64 11.02 -0.94
N ARG A 184 -2.51 10.70 -1.57
CA ARG A 184 -1.25 10.51 -0.83
C ARG A 184 -0.73 11.87 -0.37
N PRO A 185 -0.37 12.03 0.92
CA PRO A 185 0.25 13.25 1.42
C PRO A 185 1.71 13.38 0.96
N GLY A 186 2.28 14.55 1.16
CA GLY A 186 3.68 14.82 0.85
C GLY A 186 3.95 15.16 -0.62
N LYS A 187 5.21 15.09 -1.03
CA LYS A 187 5.64 15.39 -2.40
C LYS A 187 5.32 14.23 -3.34
N PRO A 188 5.10 14.50 -4.65
CA PRO A 188 4.97 13.45 -5.66
C PRO A 188 6.15 12.47 -5.63
N ASN A 189 5.87 11.18 -5.78
CA ASN A 189 6.87 10.13 -5.91
C ASN A 189 6.86 9.55 -7.34
N ARG A 190 7.77 8.59 -7.61
CA ARG A 190 7.87 7.91 -8.92
C ARG A 190 6.82 6.80 -9.12
N ALA A 191 5.61 6.95 -8.61
CA ALA A 191 4.50 6.05 -8.93
C ALA A 191 3.76 6.57 -10.16
N ALA A 192 3.53 5.72 -11.16
CA ALA A 192 2.78 6.09 -12.37
C ALA A 192 1.38 6.64 -12.05
N SER A 193 0.74 6.13 -10.98
CA SER A 193 -0.55 6.61 -10.46
C SER A 193 -0.47 7.89 -9.60
N GLY A 194 0.71 8.50 -9.46
CA GLY A 194 0.93 9.66 -8.60
C GLY A 194 0.05 10.85 -8.94
N PHE A 195 -0.23 11.03 -10.23
CA PHE A 195 -1.07 12.11 -10.76
C PHE A 195 -2.46 12.14 -10.12
N MET A 196 -3.09 10.98 -9.85
CA MET A 196 -4.44 10.91 -9.26
C MET A 196 -4.51 11.54 -7.87
N SER A 197 -3.41 11.55 -7.13
CA SER A 197 -3.30 12.33 -5.89
C SER A 197 -2.96 13.79 -6.17
N SER A 198 -2.11 14.06 -7.16
CA SER A 198 -1.64 15.40 -7.49
C SER A 198 -2.76 16.30 -7.98
N ILE A 199 -3.67 15.81 -8.83
CA ILE A 199 -4.82 16.58 -9.34
C ILE A 199 -5.84 17.00 -8.28
N ILE A 200 -5.70 16.50 -7.05
CA ILE A 200 -6.51 16.88 -5.89
C ILE A 200 -5.66 17.69 -4.91
N ARG A 201 -4.50 17.18 -4.52
CA ARG A 201 -3.66 17.72 -3.45
C ARG A 201 -3.07 19.09 -3.79
N GLU A 202 -2.50 19.25 -4.99
CA GLU A 202 -1.88 20.51 -5.43
C GLU A 202 -2.92 21.62 -5.59
N PRO A 203 -4.05 21.41 -6.31
CA PRO A 203 -5.12 22.40 -6.40
C PRO A 203 -5.67 22.86 -5.04
N LEU A 204 -5.84 21.96 -4.09
CA LEU A 204 -6.25 22.33 -2.73
C LEU A 204 -5.29 23.31 -2.06
N LYS A 205 -4.00 23.23 -2.40
CA LYS A 205 -2.97 24.20 -1.95
C LYS A 205 -2.90 25.47 -2.80
N GLY A 206 -3.62 25.55 -3.91
CA GLY A 206 -3.52 26.63 -4.87
C GLY A 206 -2.40 26.46 -5.90
N GLU A 207 -1.89 25.25 -6.06
CA GLU A 207 -0.80 24.91 -6.98
C GLU A 207 -1.37 24.26 -8.27
N ILE A 208 -0.69 24.49 -9.41
CA ILE A 208 -1.05 23.81 -10.65
C ILE A 208 -0.67 22.33 -10.58
N ALA A 209 -1.60 21.47 -11.01
CA ALA A 209 -1.37 20.04 -11.16
C ALA A 209 -1.41 19.62 -12.64
N MET A 210 -0.47 18.76 -13.04
CA MET A 210 -0.45 18.17 -14.38
C MET A 210 -1.15 16.82 -14.37
N CYS A 211 -2.14 16.61 -15.24
CA CYS A 211 -2.82 15.35 -15.46
C CYS A 211 -2.26 14.72 -16.76
N PRO A 212 -1.55 13.58 -16.66
CA PRO A 212 -0.86 12.98 -17.82
C PRO A 212 -1.76 12.04 -18.65
N VAL A 213 -3.02 11.92 -18.32
CA VAL A 213 -3.99 11.00 -18.96
C VAL A 213 -5.29 11.74 -19.27
N SER A 214 -6.17 11.11 -20.05
CA SER A 214 -7.48 11.71 -20.37
C SER A 214 -8.42 11.76 -19.17
N ALA A 215 -9.43 12.63 -19.25
CA ALA A 215 -10.45 12.80 -18.19
C ALA A 215 -11.29 11.53 -17.98
N GLU A 216 -11.46 10.72 -19.02
CA GLU A 216 -12.21 9.46 -19.01
C GLU A 216 -11.43 8.32 -18.34
N THR A 217 -10.12 8.50 -18.13
CA THR A 217 -9.26 7.49 -17.49
C THR A 217 -9.79 7.12 -16.12
N ARG A 218 -10.16 5.87 -15.97
CA ARG A 218 -10.74 5.32 -14.74
C ARG A 218 -9.70 4.53 -13.96
N MET A 219 -9.77 4.59 -12.64
CA MET A 219 -8.85 3.89 -11.75
C MET A 219 -9.60 3.22 -10.60
N TRP A 220 -9.07 2.10 -10.12
CA TRP A 220 -9.47 1.49 -8.86
C TRP A 220 -8.69 2.14 -7.73
N ILE A 221 -9.37 2.85 -6.84
CA ILE A 221 -8.74 3.69 -5.81
C ILE A 221 -9.23 3.36 -4.40
N ALA A 222 -8.42 3.72 -3.41
CA ALA A 222 -8.78 3.75 -1.99
C ALA A 222 -8.10 4.93 -1.29
N SER A 223 -8.70 5.42 -0.20
CA SER A 223 -8.05 6.40 0.67
C SER A 223 -6.86 5.79 1.42
N PRO A 224 -5.92 6.64 1.90
CA PRO A 224 -4.89 6.22 2.83
C PRO A 224 -5.42 5.51 4.08
N GLU A 225 -6.50 6.03 4.65
CA GLU A 225 -7.15 5.45 5.83
C GLU A 225 -7.70 4.04 5.53
N CYS A 226 -8.42 3.89 4.40
CA CYS A 226 -8.95 2.60 3.97
C CYS A 226 -7.83 1.57 3.74
N ALA A 227 -6.73 1.97 3.09
CA ALA A 227 -5.58 1.10 2.86
C ALA A 227 -4.91 0.65 4.18
N VAL A 228 -4.69 1.58 5.11
CA VAL A 228 -4.10 1.26 6.42
C VAL A 228 -5.03 0.36 7.23
N ASN A 229 -6.33 0.67 7.29
CA ASN A 229 -7.32 -0.15 7.97
C ASN A 229 -7.38 -1.56 7.36
N SER A 230 -7.23 -1.70 6.03
CA SER A 230 -7.16 -3.01 5.38
C SER A 230 -5.91 -3.79 5.80
N LEU A 231 -4.75 -3.15 5.92
CA LEU A 231 -3.51 -3.80 6.39
C LEU A 231 -3.62 -4.25 7.84
N LEU A 232 -4.17 -3.41 8.71
CA LEU A 232 -4.40 -3.74 10.12
C LEU A 232 -5.45 -4.84 10.28
N HIS A 233 -6.55 -4.77 9.52
CA HIS A 233 -7.58 -5.81 9.52
C HIS A 233 -7.02 -7.15 9.01
N ALA A 234 -6.22 -7.14 7.95
CA ALA A 234 -5.53 -8.33 7.47
C ALA A 234 -4.61 -8.93 8.52
N PHE A 235 -3.95 -8.10 9.30
CA PHE A 235 -3.13 -8.54 10.41
C PHE A 235 -3.98 -9.18 11.52
N ASP A 236 -5.14 -8.62 11.87
CA ASP A 236 -5.99 -9.08 12.97
C ASP A 236 -6.75 -10.38 12.65
N LEU A 237 -7.08 -10.62 11.39
CA LEU A 237 -7.85 -11.80 10.98
C LEU A 237 -7.13 -13.10 11.38
N PRO A 238 -7.85 -14.07 11.99
CA PRO A 238 -7.32 -15.42 12.24
C PRO A 238 -6.87 -16.12 10.95
N ALA A 239 -5.80 -16.93 11.06
CA ALA A 239 -5.22 -17.64 9.91
C ALA A 239 -6.23 -18.56 9.21
N GLU A 240 -7.15 -19.15 9.98
CA GLU A 240 -8.18 -20.08 9.50
C GLU A 240 -9.17 -19.39 8.56
N GLN A 241 -9.47 -18.11 8.79
CA GLN A 241 -10.38 -17.34 7.93
C GLN A 241 -9.76 -17.02 6.57
N TRP A 242 -8.42 -16.93 6.49
CA TRP A 242 -7.72 -16.73 5.21
C TRP A 242 -7.79 -17.95 4.29
N GLY A 243 -7.82 -19.15 4.84
CA GLY A 243 -7.76 -20.38 4.07
C GLY A 243 -6.41 -20.59 3.38
N SER A 244 -6.38 -21.40 2.32
CA SER A 244 -5.15 -21.73 1.58
C SER A 244 -4.67 -20.60 0.66
N ASN A 245 -5.57 -19.80 0.08
CA ASN A 245 -5.20 -18.65 -0.74
C ASN A 245 -4.91 -17.44 0.15
N ARG A 246 -3.65 -17.08 0.24
CA ARG A 246 -3.17 -15.97 1.11
C ARG A 246 -3.19 -14.61 0.43
N THR A 247 -3.72 -14.51 -0.79
CA THR A 247 -3.80 -13.26 -1.57
C THR A 247 -5.24 -12.80 -1.74
N LEU A 248 -5.48 -11.52 -1.55
CA LEU A 248 -6.79 -10.87 -1.63
C LEU A 248 -6.71 -9.56 -2.41
N ASN A 249 -7.69 -9.29 -3.28
CA ASN A 249 -7.91 -7.97 -3.85
C ASN A 249 -8.56 -7.06 -2.79
N ALA A 250 -7.83 -6.05 -2.32
CA ALA A 250 -8.37 -5.13 -1.32
C ALA A 250 -9.53 -4.31 -1.92
N PRO A 251 -10.64 -4.12 -1.16
CA PRO A 251 -11.75 -3.30 -1.61
C PRO A 251 -11.34 -1.86 -1.91
N GLY A 252 -12.00 -1.28 -2.90
CA GLY A 252 -11.82 0.09 -3.35
C GLY A 252 -13.04 0.59 -4.09
N ILE A 253 -12.92 1.72 -4.78
CA ILE A 253 -13.94 2.29 -5.66
C ILE A 253 -13.36 2.60 -7.04
N SER A 254 -14.18 2.48 -8.08
CA SER A 254 -13.80 2.84 -9.45
C SER A 254 -14.16 4.30 -9.71
N VAL A 255 -13.17 5.12 -10.02
CA VAL A 255 -13.34 6.58 -10.21
C VAL A 255 -12.58 7.03 -11.44
N SER A 256 -13.21 7.84 -12.31
CA SER A 256 -12.53 8.50 -13.42
C SER A 256 -11.85 9.80 -12.96
N VAL A 257 -10.91 10.29 -13.77
CA VAL A 257 -10.31 11.62 -13.55
C VAL A 257 -11.40 12.70 -13.57
N ALA A 258 -12.35 12.64 -14.52
CA ALA A 258 -13.48 13.57 -14.56
C ALA A 258 -14.30 13.56 -13.26
N GLU A 259 -14.69 12.39 -12.76
CA GLU A 259 -15.44 12.26 -11.51
C GLU A 259 -14.65 12.82 -10.31
N ALA A 260 -13.32 12.66 -10.30
CA ALA A 260 -12.48 13.22 -9.25
C ALA A 260 -12.40 14.75 -9.30
N LEU A 261 -12.31 15.33 -10.51
CA LEU A 261 -12.33 16.78 -10.71
C LEU A 261 -13.69 17.39 -10.39
N ASP A 262 -14.78 16.72 -10.74
CA ASP A 262 -16.13 17.15 -10.38
C ASP A 262 -16.35 17.12 -8.87
N ALA A 263 -15.81 16.12 -8.17
CA ALA A 263 -15.83 16.07 -6.71
C ALA A 263 -14.97 17.20 -6.09
N LEU A 264 -13.80 17.46 -6.65
CA LEU A 264 -12.95 18.57 -6.22
C LEU A 264 -13.68 19.92 -6.39
N ARG A 265 -14.36 20.11 -7.53
CA ARG A 265 -15.18 21.30 -7.82
C ARG A 265 -16.31 21.48 -6.80
N ARG A 266 -17.06 20.43 -6.52
CA ARG A 266 -18.15 20.46 -5.53
C ARG A 266 -17.68 20.81 -4.13
N ILE A 267 -16.48 20.37 -3.74
CA ILE A 267 -15.96 20.51 -2.37
C ILE A 267 -15.16 21.78 -2.17
N ALA A 268 -14.36 22.18 -3.16
CA ALA A 268 -13.37 23.25 -3.03
C ALA A 268 -13.57 24.41 -4.02
N GLY A 269 -14.56 24.33 -4.90
CA GLY A 269 -14.90 25.36 -5.89
C GLY A 269 -14.21 25.19 -7.25
N ASP A 270 -14.73 25.92 -8.25
CA ASP A 270 -14.21 25.89 -9.63
C ASP A 270 -12.75 26.35 -9.71
N GLU A 271 -12.38 27.40 -8.97
CA GLU A 271 -11.03 27.95 -8.95
C GLU A 271 -9.96 26.87 -8.65
N LYS A 272 -10.29 25.89 -7.81
CA LYS A 272 -9.37 24.80 -7.49
C LYS A 272 -9.30 23.77 -8.62
N SER A 273 -10.44 23.35 -9.17
CA SER A 273 -10.46 22.38 -10.27
C SER A 273 -9.79 22.92 -11.53
N ASP A 274 -9.87 24.23 -11.77
CA ASP A 274 -9.27 24.90 -12.92
C ASP A 274 -7.74 25.01 -12.84
N LEU A 275 -7.12 24.64 -11.73
CA LEU A 275 -5.66 24.52 -11.62
C LEU A 275 -5.11 23.22 -12.24
N VAL A 276 -5.97 22.28 -12.68
CA VAL A 276 -5.51 21.06 -13.34
C VAL A 276 -5.29 21.30 -14.83
N ARG A 277 -4.13 20.91 -15.32
CA ARG A 277 -3.73 21.00 -16.74
C ARG A 277 -3.53 19.62 -17.30
N PHE A 278 -4.20 19.31 -18.40
CA PHE A 278 -4.01 18.05 -19.11
C PHE A 278 -2.78 18.14 -20.04
N VAL A 279 -1.79 17.32 -19.76
CA VAL A 279 -0.56 17.20 -20.58
C VAL A 279 -0.24 15.71 -20.67
N THR A 280 -0.63 15.09 -21.77
CA THR A 280 -0.49 13.66 -22.01
C THR A 280 0.96 13.19 -21.90
N ASP A 281 1.17 12.11 -21.14
CA ASP A 281 2.43 11.38 -21.06
C ASP A 281 2.20 9.93 -21.50
N PRO A 282 2.65 9.55 -22.73
CA PRO A 282 2.42 8.21 -23.27
C PRO A 282 3.04 7.09 -22.42
N ALA A 283 4.13 7.37 -21.68
CA ALA A 283 4.75 6.38 -20.81
C ALA A 283 3.86 6.08 -19.58
N ILE A 284 3.25 7.12 -19.02
CA ILE A 284 2.29 6.96 -17.91
C ILE A 284 1.01 6.29 -18.41
N GLU A 285 0.46 6.74 -19.55
CA GLU A 285 -0.74 6.12 -20.15
C GLU A 285 -0.56 4.62 -20.37
N LYS A 286 0.56 4.21 -20.98
CA LYS A 286 0.88 2.80 -21.23
C LYS A 286 0.82 1.94 -19.97
N ILE A 287 1.30 2.46 -18.84
CA ILE A 287 1.28 1.76 -17.55
C ILE A 287 -0.14 1.75 -16.96
N VAL A 288 -0.81 2.89 -16.94
CA VAL A 288 -2.09 3.08 -16.24
C VAL A 288 -3.23 2.39 -16.96
N TYR A 289 -3.28 2.47 -18.30
CA TYR A 289 -4.34 1.82 -19.11
C TYR A 289 -4.26 0.29 -19.08
N GLY A 290 -3.13 -0.28 -18.67
CA GLY A 290 -2.99 -1.72 -18.46
C GLY A 290 -3.62 -2.22 -17.16
N TRP A 291 -4.02 -1.35 -16.23
CA TRP A 291 -4.55 -1.76 -14.94
C TRP A 291 -6.07 -1.95 -14.96
N PRO A 292 -6.60 -2.94 -14.23
CA PRO A 292 -8.04 -3.13 -14.10
C PRO A 292 -8.68 -1.99 -13.31
N VAL A 293 -9.89 -1.64 -13.71
CA VAL A 293 -10.65 -0.53 -13.13
C VAL A 293 -11.89 -0.98 -12.37
N ARG A 294 -12.23 -2.28 -12.43
CA ARG A 294 -13.37 -2.89 -11.74
C ARG A 294 -12.98 -4.20 -11.08
N PHE A 295 -13.36 -4.35 -9.82
CA PHE A 295 -13.11 -5.56 -9.03
C PHE A 295 -14.39 -6.05 -8.36
N ALA A 296 -14.59 -7.37 -8.36
CA ALA A 296 -15.49 -8.04 -7.43
C ALA A 296 -14.67 -8.45 -6.20
N THR A 297 -14.94 -7.84 -5.07
CA THR A 297 -14.23 -8.06 -3.81
C THR A 297 -15.05 -8.86 -2.80
N SER A 298 -15.89 -9.78 -3.30
CA SER A 298 -16.84 -10.55 -2.47
C SER A 298 -16.17 -11.29 -1.31
N ARG A 299 -14.97 -11.85 -1.52
CA ARG A 299 -14.19 -12.48 -0.46
C ARG A 299 -13.72 -11.46 0.58
N GLY A 300 -13.23 -10.31 0.14
CA GLY A 300 -12.83 -9.22 1.05
C GLY A 300 -14.03 -8.72 1.87
N ASP A 301 -15.17 -8.53 1.22
CA ASP A 301 -16.40 -8.10 1.87
C ASP A 301 -16.88 -9.12 2.92
N ALA A 302 -16.83 -10.41 2.59
CA ALA A 302 -17.18 -11.50 3.50
C ALA A 302 -16.21 -11.61 4.71
N LEU A 303 -14.94 -11.28 4.51
CA LEU A 303 -13.93 -11.21 5.57
C LEU A 303 -13.97 -9.90 6.36
N GLY A 304 -14.89 -8.99 6.05
CA GLY A 304 -15.11 -7.75 6.81
C GLY A 304 -14.24 -6.56 6.40
N PHE A 305 -13.48 -6.66 5.30
CA PHE A 305 -12.75 -5.51 4.75
C PHE A 305 -13.71 -4.41 4.33
N LYS A 306 -13.32 -3.16 4.53
CA LYS A 306 -14.13 -1.99 4.20
C LYS A 306 -13.56 -1.25 3.00
N ARG A 307 -14.41 -0.47 2.32
CA ARG A 307 -14.03 0.45 1.24
C ARG A 307 -14.50 1.86 1.55
N ASP A 308 -13.91 2.84 0.88
CA ASP A 308 -14.44 4.20 0.87
C ASP A 308 -15.82 4.23 0.23
N LYS A 309 -16.68 5.15 0.66
CA LYS A 309 -18.05 5.28 0.13
C LYS A 309 -18.06 6.06 -1.19
N SER A 310 -17.22 7.09 -1.29
CA SER A 310 -17.16 7.99 -2.44
C SER A 310 -15.80 8.69 -2.55
N ILE A 311 -15.52 9.25 -3.74
CA ILE A 311 -14.37 10.13 -3.94
C ILE A 311 -14.52 11.44 -3.14
N ASP A 312 -15.74 11.91 -2.92
CA ASP A 312 -16.02 13.08 -2.09
C ASP A 312 -15.55 12.87 -0.66
N ASP A 313 -15.81 11.68 -0.07
CA ASP A 313 -15.35 11.34 1.29
C ASP A 313 -13.82 11.26 1.37
N ILE A 314 -13.17 10.70 0.33
CA ILE A 314 -11.71 10.66 0.23
C ILE A 314 -11.12 12.08 0.25
N ILE A 315 -11.69 13.00 -0.54
CA ILE A 315 -11.23 14.40 -0.60
C ILE A 315 -11.46 15.10 0.74
N ARG A 316 -12.65 14.97 1.35
CA ARG A 316 -12.94 15.56 2.67
C ARG A 316 -12.02 15.03 3.77
N SER A 317 -11.76 13.74 3.79
CA SER A 317 -10.82 13.12 4.74
C SER A 317 -9.41 13.70 4.58
N HIS A 318 -8.97 13.90 3.33
CA HIS A 318 -7.67 14.52 3.05
C HIS A 318 -7.58 15.97 3.56
N ILE A 319 -8.62 16.78 3.33
CA ILE A 319 -8.69 18.17 3.81
C ILE A 319 -8.63 18.19 5.34
N SER A 320 -9.43 17.35 6.01
CA SER A 320 -9.48 17.27 7.47
C SER A 320 -8.12 16.85 8.06
N ALA A 321 -7.43 15.88 7.45
CA ALA A 321 -6.11 15.45 7.88
C ALA A 321 -5.03 16.53 7.66
N SER A 322 -5.14 17.33 6.59
CA SER A 322 -4.20 18.42 6.29
C SER A 322 -4.34 19.62 7.22
N ASN A 323 -5.55 19.85 7.75
CA ASN A 323 -5.80 20.94 8.71
C ASN A 323 -5.43 20.57 10.16
N ALA A 324 -5.20 19.28 10.43
CA ALA A 324 -4.81 18.78 11.76
C ALA A 324 -3.28 18.68 11.97
N CYS A 325 -2.50 18.95 10.93
CA CYS A 325 -1.04 19.00 10.95
C CYS A 325 -0.52 20.42 10.99
#